data_320370c8271aaa28fe3bf3bb1055dc25
#
_entry.id   320370c8271aaa28fe3bf3bb1055dc25
#
_cell.length_a   1.000
_cell.length_b   1.000
_cell.length_c   1.000
_cell.angle_alpha   90.00
_cell.angle_beta   90.00
_cell.angle_gamma   90.00
#
_symmetry.space_group_name_H-M   'P 1'
#
loop_
_entity.id
_entity.type
_entity.pdbx_description
1 polymer ?
#
loop_
_entity_poly.entity_id
_entity_poly.type
_entity_poly.pdbx_seq_one_letter_code
_entity_poly.pdbx_strand_id
1 'polypeptide(L)'
;MQVLKELKVPTIESSKYCDDALLKIKRALQDNQPYELLITDLSFKEDYKTSILNSGEELIEAAKKIDSNLRAIAFSVEDKPYRIKALFDKYKVDGFVLKGRRSIEELKTAISNAHNAEKFISSELSNILKTKSVGEIDDFDIKVLHYLSVGIQQENMEATLKEAGITPNSKSTVEKRIAKLKDYFKANNTVHLVVIAKDLGII
;
A
#
# COMPACT_ATOMS: atom_id res chain seq x y z
N MET A 1 18.53 8.53 -7.74
CA MET A 1 19.53 8.48 -8.84
C MET A 1 20.98 8.41 -8.32
N GLN A 2 21.42 9.29 -7.40
CA GLN A 2 22.80 9.28 -6.87
C GLN A 2 23.15 7.95 -6.19
N VAL A 3 22.27 7.41 -5.32
CA VAL A 3 22.44 6.13 -4.62
C VAL A 3 22.74 4.96 -5.60
N LEU A 4 21.97 4.87 -6.69
CA LEU A 4 22.14 3.81 -7.67
C LEU A 4 23.49 3.92 -8.42
N LYS A 5 23.94 5.16 -8.67
CA LYS A 5 25.26 5.40 -9.25
C LYS A 5 26.40 4.98 -8.30
N GLU A 6 26.27 5.28 -7.01
CA GLU A 6 27.23 4.86 -5.98
C GLU A 6 27.30 3.34 -5.86
N LEU A 7 26.18 2.64 -6.04
CA LEU A 7 26.09 1.18 -6.09
C LEU A 7 26.56 0.59 -7.44
N LYS A 8 27.00 1.44 -8.37
CA LYS A 8 27.47 1.03 -9.71
C LYS A 8 26.43 0.22 -10.48
N VAL A 9 25.14 0.54 -10.32
CA VAL A 9 24.08 -0.09 -11.11
C VAL A 9 24.27 0.24 -12.58
N PRO A 10 24.37 -0.76 -13.47
CA PRO A 10 24.82 -0.54 -14.86
C PRO A 10 23.79 0.22 -15.69
N THR A 11 22.51 -0.07 -15.48
CA THR A 11 21.42 0.55 -16.25
C THR A 11 20.40 1.16 -15.29
N ILE A 12 20.20 2.47 -15.41
CA ILE A 12 19.28 3.21 -14.55
C ILE A 12 18.39 4.06 -15.42
N GLU A 13 17.08 3.83 -15.36
CA GLU A 13 16.09 4.69 -15.97
C GLU A 13 15.19 5.35 -14.93
N SER A 14 14.60 6.46 -15.30
CA SER A 14 13.65 7.17 -14.46
C SER A 14 12.43 7.61 -15.25
N SER A 15 11.29 7.70 -14.58
CA SER A 15 10.05 8.23 -15.11
C SER A 15 9.41 9.15 -14.07
N LYS A 16 8.76 10.19 -14.55
CA LYS A 16 8.02 11.12 -13.68
C LYS A 16 6.60 10.63 -13.43
N TYR A 17 6.04 9.87 -14.37
CA TYR A 17 4.67 9.38 -14.34
C TYR A 17 4.62 7.85 -14.29
N CYS A 18 3.62 7.30 -13.61
CA CYS A 18 3.44 5.84 -13.46
C CYS A 18 3.20 5.16 -14.82
N ASP A 19 2.39 5.77 -15.69
CA ASP A 19 2.11 5.23 -17.02
C ASP A 19 3.36 5.12 -17.89
N ASP A 20 4.24 6.14 -17.85
CA ASP A 20 5.49 6.15 -18.58
C ASP A 20 6.46 5.07 -18.03
N ALA A 21 6.47 4.89 -16.69
CA ALA A 21 7.26 3.83 -16.07
C ALA A 21 6.78 2.44 -16.51
N LEU A 22 5.46 2.22 -16.52
CA LEU A 22 4.88 0.94 -16.95
C LEU A 22 5.17 0.65 -18.42
N LEU A 23 5.12 1.66 -19.29
CA LEU A 23 5.49 1.51 -20.72
C LEU A 23 6.95 1.10 -20.88
N LYS A 24 7.88 1.70 -20.12
CA LYS A 24 9.30 1.32 -20.13
C LYS A 24 9.51 -0.11 -19.66
N ILE A 25 8.81 -0.54 -18.60
CA ILE A 25 8.88 -1.92 -18.10
C ILE A 25 8.41 -2.90 -19.18
N LYS A 26 7.27 -2.62 -19.84
CA LYS A 26 6.76 -3.43 -20.94
C LYS A 26 7.77 -3.55 -22.09
N ARG A 27 8.36 -2.42 -22.50
CA ARG A 27 9.31 -2.37 -23.59
C ARG A 27 10.59 -3.15 -23.26
N ALA A 28 11.15 -2.95 -22.09
CA ALA A 28 12.35 -3.66 -21.65
C ALA A 28 12.14 -5.19 -21.65
N LEU A 29 10.95 -5.64 -21.25
CA LEU A 29 10.59 -7.06 -21.31
C LEU A 29 10.50 -7.59 -22.75
N GLN A 30 9.91 -6.80 -23.68
CA GLN A 30 9.86 -7.15 -25.11
C GLN A 30 11.23 -7.20 -25.76
N ASP A 31 12.12 -6.32 -25.34
CA ASP A 31 13.51 -6.25 -25.83
C ASP A 31 14.43 -7.32 -25.18
N ASN A 32 13.88 -8.24 -24.37
CA ASN A 32 14.59 -9.25 -23.58
C ASN A 32 15.67 -8.65 -22.64
N GLN A 33 15.42 -7.45 -22.14
CA GLN A 33 16.28 -6.76 -21.16
C GLN A 33 15.42 -6.25 -19.98
N PRO A 34 14.74 -7.15 -19.24
CA PRO A 34 13.84 -6.75 -18.16
C PRO A 34 14.58 -6.02 -17.06
N TYR A 35 13.89 -5.08 -16.41
CA TYR A 35 14.39 -4.48 -15.18
C TYR A 35 14.31 -5.48 -14.03
N GLU A 36 15.34 -5.49 -13.20
CA GLU A 36 15.39 -6.35 -12.00
C GLU A 36 14.69 -5.69 -10.80
N LEU A 37 14.66 -4.35 -10.77
CA LEU A 37 14.17 -3.59 -9.63
C LEU A 37 13.40 -2.33 -10.05
N LEU A 38 12.23 -2.15 -9.49
CA LEU A 38 11.44 -0.92 -9.50
C LEU A 38 11.57 -0.23 -8.14
N ILE A 39 11.94 1.05 -8.13
CA ILE A 39 11.88 1.91 -6.96
C ILE A 39 10.89 3.01 -7.27
N THR A 40 9.82 3.12 -6.49
CA THR A 40 8.76 4.11 -6.72
C THR A 40 8.33 4.82 -5.44
N ASP A 41 7.94 6.08 -5.58
CA ASP A 41 7.11 6.73 -4.57
C ASP A 41 5.70 6.13 -4.58
N LEU A 42 4.96 6.28 -3.52
CA LEU A 42 3.54 5.88 -3.45
C LEU A 42 2.63 7.01 -3.90
N SER A 43 3.00 8.25 -3.61
CA SER A 43 2.18 9.43 -3.86
C SER A 43 2.72 10.23 -5.03
N PHE A 44 1.89 10.43 -6.03
CA PHE A 44 2.16 11.30 -7.16
C PHE A 44 1.20 12.49 -7.12
N LYS A 45 1.71 13.69 -7.41
CA LYS A 45 0.86 14.87 -7.52
C LYS A 45 -0.05 14.71 -8.75
N GLU A 46 -1.32 15.03 -8.56
CA GLU A 46 -2.22 15.21 -9.69
C GLU A 46 -1.65 16.29 -10.61
N ASP A 47 -1.53 15.97 -11.88
CA ASP A 47 -1.11 16.89 -12.93
C ASP A 47 -2.27 16.98 -13.96
N TYR A 48 -2.24 17.98 -14.83
CA TYR A 48 -3.23 18.20 -15.89
C TYR A 48 -3.33 17.03 -16.90
N LYS A 49 -2.43 16.07 -16.82
CA LYS A 49 -2.41 14.88 -17.68
C LYS A 49 -3.31 13.80 -17.12
N THR A 50 -4.25 13.32 -17.90
CA THR A 50 -5.08 12.16 -17.54
C THR A 50 -4.18 10.93 -17.43
N SER A 51 -3.99 10.41 -16.21
CA SER A 51 -3.21 9.21 -15.93
C SER A 51 -4.14 8.02 -15.72
N ILE A 52 -3.73 6.85 -16.19
CA ILE A 52 -4.42 5.58 -15.93
C ILE A 52 -3.99 5.07 -14.55
N LEU A 53 -2.70 5.19 -14.21
CA LEU A 53 -2.13 4.82 -12.92
C LEU A 53 -1.86 6.07 -12.11
N ASN A 54 -2.53 6.19 -10.97
CA ASN A 54 -2.49 7.40 -10.13
C ASN A 54 -1.62 7.24 -8.88
N SER A 55 -1.15 6.03 -8.59
CA SER A 55 -0.34 5.75 -7.39
C SER A 55 0.79 4.76 -7.66
N GLY A 56 1.78 4.76 -6.75
CA GLY A 56 2.87 3.79 -6.82
C GLY A 56 2.39 2.37 -6.55
N GLU A 57 1.34 2.19 -5.76
CA GLU A 57 0.71 0.89 -5.51
C GLU A 57 0.14 0.30 -6.80
N GLU A 58 -0.59 1.12 -7.57
CA GLU A 58 -1.14 0.70 -8.87
C GLU A 58 -0.04 0.36 -9.87
N LEU A 59 1.05 1.15 -9.88
CA LEU A 59 2.22 0.86 -10.72
C LEU A 59 2.86 -0.47 -10.32
N ILE A 60 3.10 -0.72 -9.03
CA ILE A 60 3.70 -1.97 -8.55
C ILE A 60 2.82 -3.16 -8.94
N GLU A 61 1.50 -3.06 -8.72
CA GLU A 61 0.56 -4.12 -9.08
C GLU A 61 0.56 -4.41 -10.58
N ALA A 62 0.48 -3.36 -11.40
CA ALA A 62 0.50 -3.49 -12.85
C ALA A 62 1.84 -4.06 -13.36
N ALA A 63 2.95 -3.61 -12.80
CA ALA A 63 4.28 -4.07 -13.17
C ALA A 63 4.51 -5.55 -12.82
N LYS A 64 4.13 -5.97 -11.60
CA LYS A 64 4.24 -7.38 -11.16
C LYS A 64 3.28 -8.33 -11.89
N LYS A 65 2.15 -7.84 -12.42
CA LYS A 65 1.28 -8.63 -13.32
C LYS A 65 1.94 -8.92 -14.66
N ILE A 66 2.82 -8.04 -15.12
CA ILE A 66 3.55 -8.18 -16.39
C ILE A 66 4.82 -9.00 -16.19
N ASP A 67 5.55 -8.74 -15.13
CA ASP A 67 6.77 -9.46 -14.75
C ASP A 67 6.73 -9.79 -13.25
N SER A 68 6.44 -11.04 -12.94
CA SER A 68 6.39 -11.54 -11.55
C SER A 68 7.75 -11.59 -10.86
N ASN A 69 8.85 -11.53 -11.61
CA ASN A 69 10.22 -11.54 -11.09
C ASN A 69 10.72 -10.13 -10.73
N LEU A 70 10.04 -9.09 -11.23
CA LEU A 70 10.41 -7.71 -10.94
C LEU A 70 10.30 -7.44 -9.42
N ARG A 71 11.42 -7.09 -8.81
CA ARG A 71 11.46 -6.63 -7.42
C ARG A 71 10.89 -5.22 -7.32
N ALA A 72 10.28 -4.89 -6.18
CA ALA A 72 9.71 -3.57 -5.96
C ALA A 72 10.06 -3.02 -4.58
N ILE A 73 10.60 -1.81 -4.54
CA ILE A 73 10.82 -1.04 -3.32
C ILE A 73 9.95 0.21 -3.35
N ALA A 74 9.11 0.38 -2.35
CA ALA A 74 8.40 1.63 -2.10
C ALA A 74 9.31 2.59 -1.32
N PHE A 75 9.50 3.81 -1.83
CA PHE A 75 10.30 4.87 -1.22
C PHE A 75 9.40 6.08 -0.97
N SER A 76 8.81 6.20 0.23
CA SER A 76 7.71 7.13 0.51
C SER A 76 7.82 7.80 1.87
N VAL A 77 7.04 8.87 2.07
CA VAL A 77 6.79 9.51 3.38
C VAL A 77 5.65 8.84 4.16
N GLU A 78 5.04 7.80 3.62
CA GLU A 78 3.94 7.08 4.27
C GLU A 78 4.42 6.41 5.55
N ASP A 79 3.72 6.66 6.65
CA ASP A 79 4.05 6.12 7.98
C ASP A 79 2.90 5.30 8.60
N LYS A 80 1.75 5.20 7.91
CA LYS A 80 0.56 4.50 8.40
C LYS A 80 0.77 2.98 8.40
N PRO A 81 0.72 2.32 9.57
CA PRO A 81 1.04 0.89 9.70
C PRO A 81 0.23 -0.01 8.78
N TYR A 82 -1.06 0.24 8.67
CA TYR A 82 -1.94 -0.57 7.83
C TYR A 82 -1.58 -0.47 6.35
N ARG A 83 -1.35 0.75 5.85
CA ARG A 83 -0.97 0.96 4.44
C ARG A 83 0.36 0.31 4.11
N ILE A 84 1.36 0.47 5.00
CA ILE A 84 2.67 -0.16 4.82
C ILE A 84 2.55 -1.68 4.82
N LYS A 85 1.76 -2.24 5.75
CA LYS A 85 1.53 -3.69 5.78
C LYS A 85 0.83 -4.19 4.53
N ALA A 86 -0.16 -3.46 4.01
CA ALA A 86 -0.83 -3.79 2.76
C ALA A 86 0.14 -3.83 1.56
N LEU A 87 1.19 -3.00 1.53
CA LEU A 87 2.23 -3.07 0.49
C LEU A 87 2.90 -4.45 0.45
N PHE A 88 3.21 -5.03 1.61
CA PHE A 88 3.82 -6.36 1.69
C PHE A 88 2.81 -7.49 1.43
N ASP A 89 1.61 -7.38 1.99
CA ASP A 89 0.61 -8.45 1.96
C ASP A 89 -0.13 -8.53 0.61
N LYS A 90 -0.56 -7.38 0.09
CA LYS A 90 -1.35 -7.27 -1.15
C LYS A 90 -0.47 -7.04 -2.37
N TYR A 91 0.39 -6.03 -2.34
CA TYR A 91 1.19 -5.61 -3.50
C TYR A 91 2.53 -6.33 -3.61
N LYS A 92 2.88 -7.17 -2.62
CA LYS A 92 4.07 -8.02 -2.62
C LYS A 92 5.37 -7.24 -2.85
N VAL A 93 5.50 -6.07 -2.23
CA VAL A 93 6.76 -5.32 -2.28
C VAL A 93 7.88 -6.10 -1.60
N ASP A 94 9.09 -5.90 -2.09
CA ASP A 94 10.29 -6.50 -1.54
C ASP A 94 10.93 -5.59 -0.48
N GLY A 95 10.65 -4.27 -0.55
CA GLY A 95 11.14 -3.33 0.44
C GLY A 95 10.24 -2.10 0.61
N PHE A 96 10.32 -1.53 1.82
CA PHE A 96 9.76 -0.21 2.12
C PHE A 96 10.81 0.65 2.81
N VAL A 97 11.07 1.83 2.25
CA VAL A 97 12.00 2.81 2.81
C VAL A 97 11.26 4.11 3.09
N LEU A 98 11.24 4.50 4.37
CA LEU A 98 10.68 5.77 4.80
C LEU A 98 11.61 6.92 4.41
N LYS A 99 11.07 7.93 3.73
CA LYS A 99 11.82 9.15 3.42
C LYS A 99 12.12 9.93 4.70
N GLY A 100 13.40 10.05 5.03
CA GLY A 100 13.89 10.71 6.23
C GLY A 100 15.40 10.87 6.23
N ARG A 101 15.97 11.19 7.38
CA ARG A 101 17.41 11.47 7.50
C ARG A 101 18.32 10.30 7.10
N ARG A 102 17.89 9.06 7.34
CA ARG A 102 18.66 7.84 7.02
C ARG A 102 18.21 7.16 5.74
N SER A 103 17.28 7.76 5.00
CA SER A 103 16.66 7.13 3.84
C SER A 103 17.63 6.68 2.75
N ILE A 104 18.78 7.39 2.58
CA ILE A 104 19.82 7.04 1.61
C ILE A 104 20.52 5.74 2.01
N GLU A 105 20.91 5.60 3.28
CA GLU A 105 21.57 4.39 3.79
C GLU A 105 20.58 3.19 3.81
N GLU A 106 19.37 3.43 4.25
CA GLU A 106 18.33 2.41 4.27
C GLU A 106 17.94 1.97 2.85
N LEU A 107 17.93 2.88 1.87
CA LEU A 107 17.70 2.52 0.48
C LEU A 107 18.81 1.61 -0.09
N LYS A 108 20.08 1.88 0.24
CA LYS A 108 21.19 0.98 -0.15
C LYS A 108 21.00 -0.42 0.42
N THR A 109 20.62 -0.50 1.70
CA THR A 109 20.33 -1.78 2.37
C THR A 109 19.15 -2.49 1.73
N ALA A 110 18.06 -1.75 1.46
CA ALA A 110 16.87 -2.28 0.81
C ALA A 110 17.14 -2.87 -0.57
N ILE A 111 18.00 -2.19 -1.37
CA ILE A 111 18.41 -2.67 -2.69
C ILE A 111 19.22 -3.97 -2.57
N SER A 112 20.17 -4.03 -1.62
CA SER A 112 20.96 -5.25 -1.37
C SER A 112 20.06 -6.41 -0.91
N ASN A 113 19.14 -6.15 0.01
CA ASN A 113 18.20 -7.17 0.49
C ASN A 113 17.27 -7.66 -0.63
N ALA A 114 16.75 -6.75 -1.45
CA ALA A 114 15.92 -7.12 -2.60
C ALA A 114 16.69 -8.02 -3.58
N HIS A 115 17.96 -7.73 -3.85
CA HIS A 115 18.83 -8.59 -4.68
C HIS A 115 18.95 -10.00 -4.09
N ASN A 116 19.07 -10.13 -2.76
CA ASN A 116 19.19 -11.41 -2.06
C ASN A 116 17.82 -12.08 -1.78
N ALA A 117 16.73 -11.57 -2.33
CA ALA A 117 15.37 -12.03 -2.07
C ALA A 117 14.91 -11.88 -0.61
N GLU A 118 15.51 -10.94 0.13
CA GLU A 118 15.16 -10.61 1.50
C GLU A 118 14.27 -9.37 1.54
N LYS A 119 13.29 -9.36 2.45
CA LYS A 119 12.43 -8.20 2.65
C LYS A 119 13.13 -7.14 3.50
N PHE A 120 12.87 -5.88 3.18
CA PHE A 120 13.37 -4.74 3.94
C PHE A 120 12.23 -3.81 4.37
N ILE A 121 12.32 -3.30 5.59
CA ILE A 121 11.48 -2.19 6.07
C ILE A 121 12.36 -1.26 6.90
N SER A 122 12.16 0.05 6.74
CA SER A 122 12.86 1.06 7.54
C SER A 122 12.80 0.76 9.03
N SER A 123 13.92 0.94 9.72
CA SER A 123 14.11 0.54 11.12
C SER A 123 13.06 1.13 12.06
N GLU A 124 12.60 2.36 11.80
CA GLU A 124 11.56 3.05 12.58
C GLU A 124 10.21 2.32 12.51
N LEU A 125 9.97 1.55 11.44
CA LEU A 125 8.72 0.87 11.14
C LEU A 125 8.82 -0.66 11.35
N SER A 126 9.94 -1.16 11.85
CA SER A 126 10.22 -2.61 11.94
C SER A 126 9.19 -3.40 12.74
N ASN A 127 8.51 -2.76 13.70
CA ASN A 127 7.47 -3.39 14.50
C ASN A 127 6.16 -3.63 13.73
N ILE A 128 5.95 -2.93 12.60
CA ILE A 128 4.72 -3.06 11.79
C ILE A 128 4.57 -4.48 11.24
N LEU A 129 5.65 -5.07 10.74
CA LEU A 129 5.63 -6.43 10.20
C LEU A 129 5.47 -7.51 11.28
N LYS A 130 5.79 -7.19 12.54
CA LYS A 130 5.69 -8.12 13.68
C LYS A 130 4.27 -8.16 14.27
N THR A 131 3.44 -7.16 14.03
CA THR A 131 2.05 -7.15 14.47
C THR A 131 1.25 -8.24 13.75
N LYS A 132 0.45 -9.01 14.50
CA LYS A 132 -0.40 -10.08 13.95
C LYS A 132 -1.19 -9.55 12.74
N SER A 133 -1.33 -10.40 11.75
CA SER A 133 -1.83 -10.07 10.43
C SER A 133 -3.13 -9.27 10.45
N VAL A 134 -3.18 -8.29 9.56
CA VAL A 134 -4.39 -7.59 9.12
C VAL A 134 -5.45 -8.56 8.54
N GLY A 135 -5.18 -9.87 8.50
CA GLY A 135 -6.12 -10.91 8.06
C GLY A 135 -7.43 -11.04 8.84
N GLU A 136 -7.60 -10.22 9.90
CA GLU A 136 -8.87 -10.14 10.63
C GLU A 136 -9.80 -9.02 10.13
N ILE A 137 -9.30 -8.10 9.28
CA ILE A 137 -10.08 -7.00 8.69
C ILE A 137 -10.17 -7.27 7.19
N ASP A 138 -11.37 -7.50 6.70
CA ASP A 138 -11.62 -7.74 5.28
C ASP A 138 -12.16 -6.48 4.56
N ASP A 139 -12.34 -6.59 3.24
CA ASP A 139 -12.83 -5.49 2.41
C ASP A 139 -14.24 -5.01 2.82
N PHE A 140 -15.04 -5.87 3.41
CA PHE A 140 -16.34 -5.50 3.96
C PHE A 140 -16.19 -4.62 5.20
N ASP A 141 -15.26 -4.97 6.10
CA ASP A 141 -14.96 -4.18 7.29
C ASP A 141 -14.46 -2.79 6.92
N ILE A 142 -13.59 -2.69 5.90
CA ILE A 142 -13.09 -1.41 5.38
C ILE A 142 -14.24 -0.55 4.86
N LYS A 143 -15.17 -1.13 4.11
CA LYS A 143 -16.36 -0.43 3.62
C LYS A 143 -17.25 0.07 4.76
N VAL A 144 -17.50 -0.77 5.76
CA VAL A 144 -18.27 -0.38 6.96
C VAL A 144 -17.59 0.79 7.68
N LEU A 145 -16.27 0.71 7.91
CA LEU A 145 -15.50 1.78 8.53
C LEU A 145 -15.54 3.07 7.69
N HIS A 146 -15.46 2.96 6.37
CA HIS A 146 -15.59 4.11 5.47
C HIS A 146 -16.96 4.78 5.60
N TYR A 147 -18.06 4.03 5.54
CA TYR A 147 -19.41 4.60 5.69
C TYR A 147 -19.59 5.27 7.06
N LEU A 148 -19.07 4.67 8.14
CA LEU A 148 -19.07 5.30 9.45
C LEU A 148 -18.27 6.61 9.44
N SER A 149 -17.16 6.67 8.73
CA SER A 149 -16.28 7.85 8.67
C SER A 149 -16.90 9.03 7.93
N VAL A 150 -17.79 8.78 6.99
CA VAL A 150 -18.56 9.81 6.28
C VAL A 150 -19.90 10.13 6.96
N GLY A 151 -20.12 9.62 8.17
CA GLY A 151 -21.26 9.98 9.01
C GLY A 151 -22.50 9.10 8.85
N ILE A 152 -22.44 7.99 8.11
CA ILE A 152 -23.56 7.04 8.07
C ILE A 152 -23.70 6.38 9.44
N GLN A 153 -24.85 6.57 10.05
CA GLN A 153 -25.17 5.98 11.35
C GLN A 153 -25.36 4.47 11.22
N GLN A 154 -25.02 3.73 12.29
CA GLN A 154 -25.12 2.27 12.31
C GLN A 154 -26.54 1.77 11.96
N GLU A 155 -27.57 2.53 12.34
CA GLU A 155 -28.98 2.22 12.07
C GLU A 155 -29.34 2.28 10.59
N ASN A 156 -28.66 3.15 9.82
CA ASN A 156 -28.91 3.37 8.39
C ASN A 156 -27.98 2.51 7.52
N MET A 157 -27.00 1.81 8.11
CA MET A 157 -25.99 1.06 7.39
C MET A 157 -26.58 -0.04 6.50
N GLU A 158 -27.63 -0.74 6.98
CA GLU A 158 -28.31 -1.77 6.20
C GLU A 158 -28.85 -1.23 4.88
N ALA A 159 -29.57 -0.08 4.93
CA ALA A 159 -30.12 0.54 3.74
C ALA A 159 -29.00 0.98 2.77
N THR A 160 -27.98 1.64 3.29
CA THR A 160 -26.83 2.11 2.50
C THR A 160 -26.10 0.96 1.78
N LEU A 161 -25.85 -0.13 2.49
CA LEU A 161 -25.20 -1.30 1.90
C LEU A 161 -26.05 -1.99 0.84
N LYS A 162 -27.38 -2.05 1.04
CA LYS A 162 -28.32 -2.59 0.04
C LYS A 162 -28.35 -1.75 -1.23
N GLU A 163 -28.42 -0.42 -1.09
CA GLU A 163 -28.37 0.50 -2.23
C GLU A 163 -27.07 0.39 -3.00
N ALA A 164 -25.95 0.19 -2.30
CA ALA A 164 -24.64 -0.01 -2.91
C ALA A 164 -24.41 -1.43 -3.47
N GLY A 165 -25.39 -2.34 -3.36
CA GLY A 165 -25.26 -3.74 -3.81
C GLY A 165 -24.21 -4.55 -3.03
N ILE A 166 -23.90 -4.14 -1.81
CA ILE A 166 -22.86 -4.78 -0.97
C ILE A 166 -23.51 -5.85 -0.08
N THR A 167 -22.88 -7.02 -0.05
CA THR A 167 -23.29 -8.14 0.83
C THR A 167 -22.09 -8.60 1.68
N PRO A 168 -22.33 -9.04 2.93
CA PRO A 168 -23.60 -9.12 3.65
C PRO A 168 -24.09 -7.74 4.10
N ASN A 169 -25.40 -7.52 4.15
CA ASN A 169 -25.95 -6.20 4.46
C ASN A 169 -27.01 -6.19 5.59
N SER A 170 -27.31 -7.35 6.20
CA SER A 170 -28.28 -7.37 7.29
C SER A 170 -27.80 -6.59 8.52
N LYS A 171 -28.73 -5.91 9.20
CA LYS A 171 -28.46 -5.13 10.41
C LYS A 171 -27.64 -5.92 11.45
N SER A 172 -28.07 -7.16 11.73
CA SER A 172 -27.37 -8.01 12.72
C SER A 172 -25.94 -8.37 12.33
N THR A 173 -25.66 -8.55 11.04
CA THR A 173 -24.30 -8.80 10.55
C THR A 173 -23.43 -7.57 10.71
N VAL A 174 -23.94 -6.39 10.32
CA VAL A 174 -23.23 -5.12 10.46
C VAL A 174 -22.90 -4.84 11.93
N GLU A 175 -23.88 -5.01 12.82
CA GLU A 175 -23.69 -4.81 14.27
C GLU A 175 -22.60 -5.73 14.84
N LYS A 176 -22.62 -7.03 14.48
CA LYS A 176 -21.59 -7.99 14.88
C LYS A 176 -20.21 -7.61 14.37
N ARG A 177 -20.11 -7.13 13.13
CA ARG A 177 -18.82 -6.71 12.54
C ARG A 177 -18.29 -5.46 13.23
N ILE A 178 -19.12 -4.45 13.47
CA ILE A 178 -18.70 -3.25 14.22
C ILE A 178 -18.28 -3.60 15.65
N ALA A 179 -18.99 -4.52 16.32
CA ALA A 179 -18.61 -4.98 17.65
C ALA A 179 -17.24 -5.69 17.62
N LYS A 180 -17.02 -6.59 16.65
CA LYS A 180 -15.74 -7.26 16.45
C LYS A 180 -14.61 -6.26 16.18
N LEU A 181 -14.82 -5.26 15.34
CA LEU A 181 -13.84 -4.22 15.04
C LEU A 181 -13.52 -3.37 16.28
N LYS A 182 -14.54 -3.01 17.09
CA LYS A 182 -14.32 -2.29 18.35
C LYS A 182 -13.47 -3.10 19.33
N ASP A 183 -13.75 -4.38 19.47
CA ASP A 183 -12.94 -5.27 20.32
C ASP A 183 -11.50 -5.42 19.81
N TYR A 184 -11.35 -5.64 18.52
CA TYR A 184 -10.05 -5.77 17.85
C TYR A 184 -9.16 -4.54 18.05
N PHE A 185 -9.72 -3.35 17.84
CA PHE A 185 -9.02 -2.08 17.99
C PHE A 185 -9.05 -1.52 19.42
N LYS A 186 -9.69 -2.20 20.37
CA LYS A 186 -9.93 -1.72 21.74
C LYS A 186 -10.59 -0.34 21.75
N ALA A 187 -11.51 -0.12 20.81
CA ALA A 187 -12.23 1.13 20.69
C ALA A 187 -13.42 1.19 21.64
N ASN A 188 -13.53 2.28 22.40
CA ASN A 188 -14.60 2.46 23.39
C ASN A 188 -15.99 2.66 22.76
N ASN A 189 -16.05 3.24 21.56
CA ASN A 189 -17.26 3.52 20.80
C ASN A 189 -16.96 3.61 19.31
N THR A 190 -18.00 3.83 18.49
CA THR A 190 -17.86 3.90 17.03
C THR A 190 -17.03 5.10 16.57
N VAL A 191 -17.13 6.24 17.24
CA VAL A 191 -16.32 7.43 16.91
C VAL A 191 -14.83 7.13 17.16
N HIS A 192 -14.50 6.55 18.31
CA HIS A 192 -13.13 6.15 18.62
C HIS A 192 -12.61 5.10 17.64
N LEU A 193 -13.46 4.16 17.20
CA LEU A 193 -13.12 3.19 16.17
C LEU A 193 -12.74 3.87 14.85
N VAL A 194 -13.52 4.85 14.40
CA VAL A 194 -13.24 5.62 13.17
C VAL A 194 -11.93 6.40 13.29
N VAL A 195 -11.66 7.02 14.44
CA VAL A 195 -10.40 7.75 14.69
C VAL A 195 -9.21 6.80 14.57
N ILE A 196 -9.26 5.65 15.26
CA ILE A 196 -8.18 4.65 15.17
C ILE A 196 -8.00 4.16 13.72
N ALA A 197 -9.09 3.87 13.01
CA ALA A 197 -9.02 3.41 11.63
C ALA A 197 -8.35 4.45 10.70
N LYS A 198 -8.63 5.75 10.90
CA LYS A 198 -7.95 6.85 10.19
C LYS A 198 -6.46 6.96 10.56
N ASP A 199 -6.15 6.89 11.86
CA ASP A 199 -4.76 6.99 12.33
C ASP A 199 -3.88 5.85 11.80
N LEU A 200 -4.47 4.66 11.67
CA LEU A 200 -3.80 3.50 11.08
C LEU A 200 -3.78 3.51 9.54
N GLY A 201 -4.51 4.42 8.90
CA GLY A 201 -4.60 4.51 7.45
C GLY A 201 -5.43 3.41 6.80
N ILE A 202 -6.42 2.87 7.51
CA ILE A 202 -7.37 1.87 6.99
C ILE A 202 -8.40 2.55 6.09
N ILE A 203 -8.78 3.77 6.47
CA ILE A 203 -9.75 4.63 5.76
C ILE A 203 -9.25 6.06 5.68
#